data_de18242448827aef717bde8eb55296a4
#
_entry.id   de18242448827aef717bde8eb55296a4
#
_cell.length_a   1.000
_cell.length_b   1.000
_cell.length_c   1.000
_cell.angle_alpha   90.00
_cell.angle_beta   90.00
_cell.angle_gamma   90.00
#
_symmetry.space_group_name_H-M   'P 1'
#
loop_
_entity.id
_entity.type
_entity.pdbx_description
1 polymer ?
#
loop_
_entity_poly.entity_id
_entity_poly.type
_entity_poly.pdbx_seq_one_letter_code
_entity_poly.pdbx_strand_id
1 'polypeptide(L)'
;MSSPKNPTPELLEKAKTIKLLMLDVDGVLTEGGLHYSEQGEQTKTFNTLDGHGLKLLQAHGICVAIISGRDGLALRKRLSDLGISHVFAGVHDKKVAAQQLLSSMGLEWSQAAAMGDDWPDLAMLMTAGLSAAPPGAHTEVLTRVDWVSSRAAGHGAVRDLCDLLLRASGVYASVLQEALR
;
A
#
# COMPACT_ATOMS: atom_id res chain seq x y z
N MET A 1 -20.14 1.06 13.75
CA MET A 1 -18.87 0.57 13.17
C MET A 1 -19.13 -0.85 12.70
N SER A 2 -19.18 -1.11 11.40
CA SER A 2 -19.32 -2.47 10.87
C SER A 2 -18.04 -3.25 11.18
N SER A 3 -18.17 -4.44 11.75
CA SER A 3 -17.05 -5.36 11.92
C SER A 3 -16.33 -5.53 10.58
N PRO A 4 -14.98 -5.61 10.55
CA PRO A 4 -14.25 -5.88 9.32
C PRO A 4 -14.84 -7.15 8.69
N LYS A 5 -15.31 -7.05 7.45
CA LYS A 5 -15.75 -8.23 6.71
C LYS A 5 -14.55 -9.16 6.63
N ASN A 6 -14.68 -10.37 7.11
CA ASN A 6 -13.65 -11.39 6.91
C ASN A 6 -13.36 -11.49 5.42
N PRO A 7 -12.08 -11.51 5.02
CA PRO A 7 -11.72 -11.62 3.62
C PRO A 7 -12.30 -12.93 3.03
N THR A 8 -12.81 -12.84 1.81
CA THR A 8 -13.35 -14.04 1.13
C THR A 8 -12.23 -15.04 0.84
N PRO A 9 -12.54 -16.36 0.72
CA PRO A 9 -11.53 -17.34 0.33
C PRO A 9 -10.80 -17.00 -0.96
N GLU A 10 -11.51 -16.46 -1.95
CA GLU A 10 -10.90 -16.05 -3.23
C GLU A 10 -9.90 -14.92 -3.05
N LEU A 11 -10.21 -13.93 -2.19
CA LEU A 11 -9.31 -12.83 -1.89
C LEU A 11 -8.03 -13.33 -1.18
N LEU A 12 -8.18 -14.29 -0.25
CA LEU A 12 -7.04 -14.90 0.42
C LEU A 12 -6.16 -15.71 -0.56
N GLU A 13 -6.75 -16.43 -1.51
CA GLU A 13 -5.97 -17.15 -2.54
C GLU A 13 -5.17 -16.17 -3.42
N LYS A 14 -5.77 -15.06 -3.87
CA LYS A 14 -5.02 -14.01 -4.57
C LYS A 14 -3.87 -13.46 -3.71
N ALA A 15 -4.14 -13.19 -2.44
CA ALA A 15 -3.17 -12.62 -1.51
C ALA A 15 -1.97 -13.54 -1.22
N LYS A 16 -2.12 -14.86 -1.31
CA LYS A 16 -1.04 -15.84 -1.05
C LYS A 16 0.14 -15.72 -2.01
N THR A 17 -0.11 -15.31 -3.23
CA THR A 17 0.93 -15.23 -4.27
C THR A 17 1.73 -13.94 -4.23
N ILE A 18 1.32 -12.97 -3.42
CA ILE A 18 1.90 -11.62 -3.40
C ILE A 18 3.30 -11.63 -2.79
N LYS A 19 4.23 -11.02 -3.54
CA LYS A 19 5.63 -10.82 -3.18
C LYS A 19 6.00 -9.34 -3.10
N LEU A 20 5.19 -8.46 -3.70
CA LEU A 20 5.41 -7.03 -3.76
C LEU A 20 4.11 -6.31 -3.43
N LEU A 21 4.18 -5.33 -2.52
CA LEU A 21 3.11 -4.36 -2.27
C LEU A 21 3.53 -2.99 -2.81
N MET A 22 2.76 -2.46 -3.76
CA MET A 22 2.93 -1.14 -4.36
C MET A 22 1.90 -0.17 -3.78
N LEU A 23 2.34 0.97 -3.29
CA LEU A 23 1.49 1.95 -2.60
C LEU A 23 1.59 3.33 -3.25
N ASP A 24 0.46 3.98 -3.43
CA ASP A 24 0.41 5.43 -3.51
C ASP A 24 0.66 6.06 -2.12
N VAL A 25 0.79 7.38 -2.06
CA VAL A 25 1.09 8.13 -0.84
C VAL A 25 -0.08 8.98 -0.40
N ASP A 26 -0.46 9.96 -1.25
CA ASP A 26 -1.47 10.96 -0.88
C ASP A 26 -2.87 10.37 -1.07
N GLY A 27 -3.62 10.21 0.02
CA GLY A 27 -4.90 9.49 0.02
C GLY A 27 -4.79 7.99 0.29
N VAL A 28 -3.57 7.46 0.53
CA VAL A 28 -3.31 6.06 0.92
C VAL A 28 -2.53 6.00 2.24
N LEU A 29 -1.24 6.40 2.24
CA LEU A 29 -0.38 6.50 3.43
C LEU A 29 -0.65 7.76 4.26
N THR A 30 -1.22 8.78 3.63
CA THR A 30 -1.72 10.00 4.26
C THR A 30 -3.24 10.11 4.05
N GLU A 31 -3.90 11.03 4.71
CA GLU A 31 -5.32 11.33 4.51
C GLU A 31 -5.62 12.16 3.23
N GLY A 32 -4.59 12.44 2.41
CA GLY A 32 -4.71 13.20 1.16
C GLY A 32 -4.66 14.73 1.35
N GLY A 33 -4.63 15.22 2.58
CA GLY A 33 -4.48 16.66 2.88
C GLY A 33 -3.07 17.16 2.55
N LEU A 34 -2.98 18.33 1.91
CA LEU A 34 -1.70 18.96 1.57
C LEU A 34 -1.48 20.20 2.44
N HIS A 35 -0.34 20.26 3.11
CA HIS A 35 0.06 21.39 3.97
C HIS A 35 1.04 22.30 3.22
N TYR A 36 0.54 23.41 2.71
CA TYR A 36 1.34 24.37 1.92
C TYR A 36 1.72 25.60 2.74
N SER A 37 2.99 25.98 2.62
CA SER A 37 3.52 27.29 3.01
C SER A 37 3.99 28.04 1.77
N GLU A 38 4.60 29.22 1.96
CA GLU A 38 5.25 29.97 0.87
C GLU A 38 6.40 29.19 0.22
N GLN A 39 7.01 28.22 0.95
CA GLN A 39 8.05 27.33 0.43
C GLN A 39 7.50 26.04 -0.19
N GLY A 40 6.18 25.92 -0.36
CA GLY A 40 5.51 24.72 -0.88
C GLY A 40 5.10 23.73 0.21
N GLU A 41 4.96 22.47 -0.13
CA GLU A 41 4.62 21.39 0.80
C GLU A 41 5.85 20.95 1.61
N GLN A 42 5.83 21.17 2.92
CA GLN A 42 6.96 20.87 3.80
C GLN A 42 6.71 19.70 4.76
N THR A 43 5.45 19.39 5.04
CA THR A 43 5.07 18.37 6.02
C THR A 43 4.06 17.39 5.45
N LYS A 44 4.17 16.13 5.90
CA LYS A 44 3.14 15.08 5.67
C LYS A 44 2.88 14.36 6.98
N THR A 45 1.62 14.04 7.23
CA THR A 45 1.22 13.24 8.38
C THR A 45 1.10 11.78 7.98
N PHE A 46 1.86 10.91 8.65
CA PHE A 46 1.84 9.47 8.44
C PHE A 46 1.36 8.75 9.71
N ASN A 47 0.75 7.59 9.53
CA ASN A 47 0.25 6.77 10.63
C ASN A 47 1.32 5.76 11.10
N THR A 48 1.41 5.57 12.41
CA THR A 48 2.34 4.61 13.02
C THR A 48 1.93 3.17 12.77
N LEU A 49 0.63 2.87 12.73
CA LEU A 49 0.11 1.52 12.45
C LEU A 49 0.49 1.07 11.03
N ASP A 50 0.33 1.96 10.04
CA ASP A 50 0.70 1.71 8.66
C ASP A 50 2.20 1.42 8.56
N GLY A 51 3.03 2.28 9.18
CA GLY A 51 4.48 2.08 9.20
C GLY A 51 4.91 0.75 9.85
N HIS A 52 4.25 0.35 10.93
CA HIS A 52 4.52 -0.94 11.57
C HIS A 52 4.12 -2.11 10.66
N GLY A 53 2.95 -2.05 10.02
CA GLY A 53 2.50 -3.07 9.08
C GLY A 53 3.49 -3.28 7.93
N LEU A 54 4.00 -2.18 7.35
CA LEU A 54 5.01 -2.23 6.28
C LEU A 54 6.32 -2.88 6.74
N LYS A 55 6.78 -2.60 7.96
CA LYS A 55 7.96 -3.27 8.52
C LYS A 55 7.73 -4.76 8.73
N LEU A 56 6.55 -5.17 9.19
CA LEU A 56 6.19 -6.59 9.33
C LEU A 56 6.19 -7.31 7.98
N LEU A 57 5.63 -6.72 6.91
CA LEU A 57 5.66 -7.31 5.58
C LEU A 57 7.10 -7.53 5.10
N GLN A 58 7.96 -6.52 5.22
CA GLN A 58 9.36 -6.61 4.81
C GLN A 58 10.12 -7.69 5.59
N ALA A 59 9.89 -7.79 6.90
CA ALA A 59 10.48 -8.83 7.74
C ALA A 59 10.06 -10.26 7.34
N HIS A 60 8.90 -10.40 6.66
CA HIS A 60 8.36 -11.68 6.22
C HIS A 60 8.42 -11.90 4.70
N GLY A 61 9.32 -11.20 4.02
CA GLY A 61 9.67 -11.48 2.63
C GLY A 61 8.72 -10.88 1.59
N ILE A 62 7.82 -9.97 1.97
CA ILE A 62 7.01 -9.18 1.04
C ILE A 62 7.68 -7.81 0.87
N CYS A 63 8.18 -7.53 -0.33
CA CYS A 63 8.76 -6.25 -0.64
C CYS A 63 7.71 -5.14 -0.64
N VAL A 64 8.13 -3.92 -0.31
CA VAL A 64 7.27 -2.73 -0.36
C VAL A 64 7.87 -1.72 -1.32
N ALA A 65 7.04 -1.16 -2.18
CA ALA A 65 7.41 -0.08 -3.10
C ALA A 65 6.43 1.09 -3.00
N ILE A 66 6.94 2.28 -3.19
CA ILE A 66 6.15 3.51 -3.29
C ILE A 66 6.15 3.99 -4.74
N ILE A 67 4.96 4.28 -5.27
CA ILE A 67 4.75 4.81 -6.62
C ILE A 67 3.83 6.02 -6.51
N SER A 68 4.42 7.21 -6.46
CA SER A 68 3.71 8.47 -6.19
C SER A 68 3.92 9.50 -7.30
N GLY A 69 2.87 10.23 -7.65
CA GLY A 69 2.96 11.38 -8.55
C GLY A 69 3.67 12.59 -7.95
N ARG A 70 3.86 12.61 -6.64
CA ARG A 70 4.50 13.70 -5.90
C ARG A 70 5.79 13.22 -5.24
N ASP A 71 6.71 14.16 -5.05
CA ASP A 71 7.97 13.94 -4.34
C ASP A 71 8.15 15.04 -3.28
N GLY A 72 8.92 14.75 -2.24
CA GLY A 72 9.22 15.71 -1.19
C GLY A 72 10.12 15.13 -0.09
N LEU A 73 10.82 16.02 0.61
CA LEU A 73 11.79 15.64 1.64
C LEU A 73 11.13 14.88 2.81
N ALA A 74 9.92 15.29 3.23
CA ALA A 74 9.18 14.62 4.30
C ALA A 74 8.85 13.17 3.93
N LEU A 75 8.41 12.92 2.67
CA LEU A 75 8.17 11.59 2.14
C LEU A 75 9.46 10.77 2.16
N ARG A 76 10.53 11.27 1.52
CA ARG A 76 11.82 10.56 1.45
C ARG A 76 12.37 10.20 2.83
N LYS A 77 12.27 11.12 3.80
CA LYS A 77 12.69 10.87 5.18
C LYS A 77 11.89 9.74 5.81
N ARG A 78 10.55 9.78 5.67
CA ARG A 78 9.67 8.73 6.20
C ARG A 78 9.97 7.36 5.60
N LEU A 79 10.18 7.27 4.30
CA LEU A 79 10.48 6.00 3.61
C LEU A 79 11.83 5.44 4.04
N SER A 80 12.84 6.29 4.22
CA SER A 80 14.14 5.92 4.78
C SER A 80 14.00 5.33 6.19
N ASP A 81 13.21 5.94 7.08
CA ASP A 81 12.96 5.44 8.44
C ASP A 81 12.22 4.09 8.47
N LEU A 82 11.46 3.80 7.42
CA LEU A 82 10.76 2.53 7.23
C LEU A 82 11.62 1.46 6.52
N GLY A 83 12.80 1.82 6.01
CA GLY A 83 13.66 0.91 5.26
C GLY A 83 13.13 0.59 3.86
N ILE A 84 12.28 1.44 3.28
CA ILE A 84 11.71 1.24 1.95
C ILE A 84 12.68 1.82 0.91
N SER A 85 13.26 0.95 0.08
CA SER A 85 14.26 1.31 -0.93
C SER A 85 13.67 1.49 -2.35
N HIS A 86 12.54 0.83 -2.65
CA HIS A 86 11.88 0.95 -3.95
C HIS A 86 10.95 2.16 -3.95
N VAL A 87 11.47 3.31 -4.40
CA VAL A 87 10.77 4.59 -4.36
C VAL A 87 10.75 5.23 -5.75
N PHE A 88 9.56 5.33 -6.33
CA PHE A 88 9.26 6.00 -7.60
C PHE A 88 8.38 7.21 -7.27
N ALA A 89 9.00 8.33 -6.97
CA ALA A 89 8.34 9.59 -6.64
C ALA A 89 8.42 10.58 -7.81
N GLY A 90 7.37 11.40 -7.99
CA GLY A 90 7.27 12.35 -9.11
C GLY A 90 6.97 11.68 -10.45
N VAL A 91 6.37 10.48 -10.47
CA VAL A 91 6.07 9.74 -11.71
C VAL A 91 4.69 10.10 -12.25
N HIS A 92 4.58 10.28 -13.57
CA HIS A 92 3.31 10.54 -14.24
C HIS A 92 2.55 9.26 -14.60
N ASP A 93 3.27 8.22 -15.00
CA ASP A 93 2.67 6.92 -15.38
C ASP A 93 3.07 5.86 -14.35
N LYS A 94 2.15 5.62 -13.39
CA LYS A 94 2.38 4.67 -12.31
C LYS A 94 2.44 3.23 -12.81
N LYS A 95 1.71 2.89 -13.89
CA LYS A 95 1.75 1.54 -14.46
C LYS A 95 3.11 1.24 -15.11
N VAL A 96 3.67 2.20 -15.83
CA VAL A 96 5.01 2.06 -16.42
C VAL A 96 6.08 1.91 -15.33
N ALA A 97 6.03 2.73 -14.27
CA ALA A 97 6.94 2.62 -13.14
C ALA A 97 6.83 1.25 -12.45
N ALA A 98 5.60 0.78 -12.21
CA ALA A 98 5.34 -0.55 -11.65
C ALA A 98 5.88 -1.68 -12.54
N GLN A 99 5.67 -1.60 -13.86
CA GLN A 99 6.19 -2.60 -14.80
C GLN A 99 7.72 -2.66 -14.80
N GLN A 100 8.39 -1.50 -14.75
CA GLN A 100 9.85 -1.44 -14.66
C GLN A 100 10.36 -2.11 -13.38
N LEU A 101 9.70 -1.84 -12.25
CA LEU A 101 10.03 -2.46 -10.97
C LEU A 101 9.85 -3.98 -11.04
N LEU A 102 8.69 -4.47 -11.47
CA LEU A 102 8.40 -5.90 -11.59
C LEU A 102 9.44 -6.60 -12.47
N SER A 103 9.74 -6.01 -13.63
CA SER A 103 10.77 -6.56 -14.54
C SER A 103 12.14 -6.64 -13.88
N SER A 104 12.54 -5.63 -13.10
CA SER A 104 13.83 -5.62 -12.40
C SER A 104 13.92 -6.65 -11.28
N MET A 105 12.77 -7.02 -10.69
CA MET A 105 12.65 -8.02 -9.63
C MET A 105 12.40 -9.44 -10.15
N GLY A 106 12.15 -9.62 -11.45
CA GLY A 106 11.75 -10.91 -12.03
C GLY A 106 10.38 -11.37 -11.53
N LEU A 107 9.47 -10.42 -11.25
CA LEU A 107 8.11 -10.69 -10.78
C LEU A 107 7.08 -10.41 -11.86
N GLU A 108 5.99 -11.17 -11.79
CA GLU A 108 4.80 -10.96 -12.62
C GLU A 108 3.76 -10.09 -11.90
N TRP A 109 2.85 -9.46 -12.64
CA TRP A 109 1.75 -8.69 -12.08
C TRP A 109 0.89 -9.49 -11.10
N SER A 110 0.69 -10.78 -11.34
CA SER A 110 -0.03 -11.70 -10.45
C SER A 110 0.60 -11.85 -9.05
N GLN A 111 1.86 -11.45 -8.90
CA GLN A 111 2.61 -11.50 -7.65
C GLN A 111 2.69 -10.13 -6.96
N ALA A 112 2.03 -9.12 -7.51
CA ALA A 112 2.00 -7.77 -6.96
C ALA A 112 0.61 -7.40 -6.45
N ALA A 113 0.56 -6.82 -5.25
CA ALA A 113 -0.60 -6.08 -4.77
C ALA A 113 -0.37 -4.58 -4.98
N ALA A 114 -1.45 -3.83 -5.20
CA ALA A 114 -1.40 -2.38 -5.29
C ALA A 114 -2.52 -1.73 -4.46
N MET A 115 -2.25 -0.59 -3.84
CA MET A 115 -3.24 0.24 -3.18
C MET A 115 -3.14 1.68 -3.66
N GLY A 116 -4.27 2.25 -4.07
CA GLY A 116 -4.41 3.61 -4.59
C GLY A 116 -5.80 4.15 -4.29
N ASP A 117 -6.02 5.43 -4.53
CA ASP A 117 -7.26 6.11 -4.17
C ASP A 117 -7.91 6.89 -5.31
N ASP A 118 -7.18 7.19 -6.41
CA ASP A 118 -7.69 8.06 -7.47
C ASP A 118 -7.31 7.56 -8.88
N TRP A 119 -7.76 8.27 -9.89
CA TRP A 119 -7.62 7.92 -11.31
C TRP A 119 -6.18 7.64 -11.77
N PRO A 120 -5.15 8.37 -11.31
CA PRO A 120 -3.77 8.06 -11.68
C PRO A 120 -3.31 6.65 -11.28
N ASP A 121 -4.01 6.02 -10.32
CA ASP A 121 -3.71 4.67 -9.84
C ASP A 121 -4.39 3.58 -10.67
N LEU A 122 -5.51 3.90 -11.36
CA LEU A 122 -6.37 2.91 -11.99
C LEU A 122 -5.63 1.93 -12.89
N ALA A 123 -4.73 2.42 -13.74
CA ALA A 123 -4.01 1.56 -14.67
C ALA A 123 -3.10 0.54 -13.96
N MET A 124 -2.48 0.92 -12.84
CA MET A 124 -1.70 0.04 -11.99
C MET A 124 -2.60 -0.93 -11.22
N LEU A 125 -3.67 -0.42 -10.58
CA LEU A 125 -4.63 -1.22 -9.81
C LEU A 125 -5.28 -2.32 -10.66
N MET A 126 -5.73 -1.99 -11.87
CA MET A 126 -6.40 -2.94 -12.78
C MET A 126 -5.47 -4.00 -13.35
N THR A 127 -4.16 -3.83 -13.23
CA THR A 127 -3.19 -4.81 -13.72
C THR A 127 -2.61 -5.67 -12.59
N ALA A 128 -2.62 -5.18 -11.36
CA ALA A 128 -2.12 -5.90 -10.19
C ALA A 128 -2.90 -7.20 -9.91
N GLY A 129 -2.22 -8.21 -9.38
CA GLY A 129 -2.83 -9.47 -8.97
C GLY A 129 -3.82 -9.33 -7.81
N LEU A 130 -3.61 -8.31 -6.97
CA LEU A 130 -4.56 -7.90 -5.92
C LEU A 130 -4.60 -6.37 -5.87
N SER A 131 -5.77 -5.80 -6.07
CA SER A 131 -5.99 -4.35 -5.98
C SER A 131 -6.79 -3.98 -4.74
N ALA A 132 -6.39 -2.87 -4.10
CA ALA A 132 -6.98 -2.38 -2.87
C ALA A 132 -7.17 -0.87 -2.87
N ALA A 133 -8.10 -0.38 -2.04
CA ALA A 133 -8.31 1.04 -1.82
C ALA A 133 -8.74 1.34 -0.37
N PRO A 134 -8.49 2.54 0.14
CA PRO A 134 -9.16 3.04 1.35
C PRO A 134 -10.63 3.40 1.04
N PRO A 135 -11.53 3.43 2.05
CA PRO A 135 -12.97 3.67 1.81
C PRO A 135 -13.30 5.08 1.32
N GLY A 136 -12.37 6.03 1.46
CA GLY A 136 -12.49 7.41 0.95
C GLY A 136 -12.00 7.60 -0.48
N ALA A 137 -11.58 6.54 -1.17
CA ALA A 137 -11.12 6.62 -2.54
C ALA A 137 -12.22 7.06 -3.51
N HIS A 138 -11.81 7.53 -4.69
CA HIS A 138 -12.74 7.92 -5.74
C HIS A 138 -13.66 6.75 -6.15
N THR A 139 -14.93 7.04 -6.46
CA THR A 139 -15.95 6.03 -6.79
C THR A 139 -15.49 5.08 -7.90
N GLU A 140 -14.80 5.60 -8.93
CA GLU A 140 -14.28 4.78 -10.03
C GLU A 140 -13.20 3.78 -9.58
N VAL A 141 -12.47 4.08 -8.52
CA VAL A 141 -11.53 3.15 -7.87
C VAL A 141 -12.29 2.12 -7.05
N LEU A 142 -13.19 2.58 -6.16
CA LEU A 142 -13.96 1.70 -5.26
C LEU A 142 -14.77 0.62 -5.98
N THR A 143 -15.27 0.93 -7.19
CA THR A 143 -16.06 -0.02 -7.98
C THR A 143 -15.24 -1.06 -8.74
N ARG A 144 -13.90 -0.92 -8.77
CA ARG A 144 -13.02 -1.75 -9.60
C ARG A 144 -11.99 -2.56 -8.81
N VAL A 145 -11.68 -2.16 -7.57
CA VAL A 145 -10.69 -2.87 -6.76
C VAL A 145 -11.24 -4.16 -6.19
N ASP A 146 -10.38 -5.14 -5.95
CA ASP A 146 -10.72 -6.41 -5.32
C ASP A 146 -11.14 -6.24 -3.86
N TRP A 147 -10.56 -5.26 -3.16
CA TRP A 147 -10.78 -5.09 -1.73
C TRP A 147 -10.71 -3.63 -1.28
N VAL A 148 -11.57 -3.29 -0.34
CA VAL A 148 -11.61 -1.97 0.30
C VAL A 148 -11.35 -2.13 1.79
N SER A 149 -10.39 -1.37 2.33
CA SER A 149 -10.08 -1.35 3.76
C SER A 149 -11.28 -0.89 4.59
N SER A 150 -11.36 -1.37 5.83
CA SER A 150 -12.33 -0.87 6.81
C SER A 150 -11.89 0.45 7.46
N ARG A 151 -10.61 0.82 7.32
CA ARG A 151 -9.99 2.00 7.90
C ARG A 151 -9.72 3.06 6.85
N ALA A 152 -9.79 4.33 7.25
CA ALA A 152 -9.51 5.45 6.37
C ALA A 152 -8.02 5.54 6.00
N ALA A 153 -7.74 6.18 4.88
CA ALA A 153 -6.40 6.56 4.45
C ALA A 153 -5.69 7.38 5.53
N GLY A 154 -4.40 7.14 5.75
CA GLY A 154 -3.66 7.76 6.83
C GLY A 154 -4.10 7.38 8.25
N HIS A 155 -5.02 6.42 8.41
CA HIS A 155 -5.55 5.97 9.69
C HIS A 155 -5.55 4.44 9.84
N GLY A 156 -4.65 3.75 9.14
CA GLY A 156 -4.48 2.31 9.24
C GLY A 156 -5.05 1.52 8.07
N ALA A 157 -5.42 2.14 6.96
CA ALA A 157 -5.88 1.45 5.76
C ALA A 157 -4.80 0.55 5.18
N VAL A 158 -3.57 1.02 5.12
CA VAL A 158 -2.41 0.23 4.68
C VAL A 158 -2.11 -0.88 5.69
N ARG A 159 -2.27 -0.64 7.00
CA ARG A 159 -2.13 -1.68 8.02
C ARG A 159 -3.15 -2.81 7.82
N ASP A 160 -4.40 -2.51 7.51
CA ASP A 160 -5.41 -3.53 7.23
C ASP A 160 -4.98 -4.43 6.05
N LEU A 161 -4.43 -3.84 4.97
CA LEU A 161 -3.92 -4.59 3.83
C LEU A 161 -2.69 -5.43 4.22
N CYS A 162 -1.76 -4.89 5.02
CA CYS A 162 -0.62 -5.64 5.53
C CYS A 162 -1.08 -6.87 6.33
N ASP A 163 -2.05 -6.69 7.22
CA ASP A 163 -2.60 -7.79 8.02
C ASP A 163 -3.28 -8.85 7.13
N LEU A 164 -3.98 -8.44 6.06
CA LEU A 164 -4.55 -9.35 5.07
C LEU A 164 -3.47 -10.21 4.39
N LEU A 165 -2.38 -9.58 3.91
CA LEU A 165 -1.27 -10.28 3.27
C LEU A 165 -0.55 -11.24 4.22
N LEU A 166 -0.30 -10.83 5.48
CA LEU A 166 0.29 -11.69 6.50
C LEU A 166 -0.61 -12.88 6.88
N ARG A 167 -1.94 -12.69 6.90
CA ARG A 167 -2.90 -13.79 7.09
C ARG A 167 -2.87 -14.76 5.93
N ALA A 168 -2.88 -14.27 4.72
CA ALA A 168 -2.85 -15.09 3.51
C ALA A 168 -1.56 -15.91 3.39
N SER A 169 -0.41 -15.35 3.79
CA SER A 169 0.88 -16.07 3.83
C SER A 169 1.01 -17.03 5.01
N GLY A 170 0.04 -17.05 5.94
CA GLY A 170 0.03 -17.95 7.09
C GLY A 170 0.92 -17.53 8.26
N VAL A 171 1.62 -16.39 8.17
CA VAL A 171 2.57 -15.95 9.22
C VAL A 171 1.96 -15.04 10.29
N TYR A 172 0.72 -14.56 10.09
CA TYR A 172 0.09 -13.60 11.01
C TYR A 172 0.03 -14.09 12.47
N ALA A 173 -0.32 -15.37 12.68
CA ALA A 173 -0.44 -15.94 14.03
C ALA A 173 0.91 -16.00 14.74
N SER A 174 2.00 -16.36 14.05
CA SER A 174 3.34 -16.39 14.63
C SER A 174 3.85 -14.99 14.97
N VAL A 175 3.61 -14.00 14.10
CA VAL A 175 3.94 -12.58 14.34
C VAL A 175 3.23 -12.06 15.60
N LEU A 176 1.94 -12.39 15.75
CA LEU A 176 1.18 -12.01 16.95
C LEU A 176 1.72 -12.68 18.21
N GLN A 177 2.08 -13.95 18.13
CA GLN A 177 2.67 -14.70 19.24
C GLN A 177 4.02 -14.12 19.69
N GLU A 178 4.84 -13.66 18.76
CA GLU A 178 6.10 -12.99 19.07
C GLU A 178 5.88 -11.65 19.79
N ALA A 179 4.86 -10.90 19.40
CA ALA A 179 4.50 -9.63 20.04
C ALA A 179 3.91 -9.79 21.46
N LEU A 180 3.50 -10.99 21.86
CA LEU A 180 2.97 -11.32 23.19
C LEU A 180 4.05 -11.78 24.19
N ARG A 181 5.28 -11.93 23.75
CA ARG A 181 6.44 -12.31 24.58
C ARG A 181 7.15 -11.12 25.18
#